data_eaa0d18316aee233c11c182a3be0b598
#
_entry.id   eaa0d18316aee233c11c182a3be0b598
#
_cell.length_a   1.000
_cell.length_b   1.000
_cell.length_c   1.000
_cell.angle_alpha   90.00
_cell.angle_beta   90.00
_cell.angle_gamma   90.00
#
_symmetry.space_group_name_H-M   'P 1'
#
loop_
_entity.id
_entity.type
_entity.pdbx_description
1 polymer ?
#
loop_
_entity_poly.entity_id
_entity_poly.type
_entity_poly.pdbx_seq_one_letter_code
_entity_poly.pdbx_strand_id
1 'polypeptide(L)'
;MMEPRYQEIPSSESPTVEQDGVWVRVIAGECMGITSSIDTKIPITLIHVKMKPESRLVQQLQADLNGMIYVFGGGINLENETRVKKSPIAFGIGAKQGIQDGELALLSEGEEIVIKSQEGAEFLIFAGPELNEPIERYGPFVMNTKEEIHQAFSDYQNGTFVN
;
A
#
# COMPACT_ATOMS: atom_id res chain seq x y z
N MET A 1 14.72 -5.66 16.01
CA MET A 1 14.06 -4.33 15.99
C MET A 1 15.08 -3.27 15.58
N MET A 2 14.68 -2.15 14.99
CA MET A 2 15.59 -1.07 14.59
C MET A 2 15.35 0.16 15.48
N GLU A 3 16.35 1.06 15.55
CA GLU A 3 16.18 2.34 16.22
C GLU A 3 15.01 3.14 15.59
N PRO A 4 14.14 3.76 16.42
CA PRO A 4 13.08 4.62 15.94
C PRO A 4 13.65 5.76 15.09
N ARG A 5 12.97 6.07 13.98
CA ARG A 5 13.32 7.25 13.17
C ARG A 5 12.07 7.89 12.60
N TYR A 6 12.15 9.17 12.39
CA TYR A 6 11.16 9.97 11.69
C TYR A 6 11.77 10.59 10.45
N GLN A 7 11.05 10.54 9.35
CA GLN A 7 11.44 11.17 8.10
C GLN A 7 10.28 12.02 7.60
N GLU A 8 10.43 13.32 7.66
CA GLU A 8 9.44 14.25 7.11
C GLU A 8 9.72 14.45 5.62
N ILE A 9 8.71 14.16 4.79
CA ILE A 9 8.78 14.37 3.35
C ILE A 9 7.57 15.20 2.95
N PRO A 10 7.78 16.47 2.60
CA PRO A 10 6.71 17.32 2.13
C PRO A 10 6.17 16.79 0.79
N SER A 11 4.90 17.07 0.53
CA SER A 11 4.23 16.60 -0.70
C SER A 11 4.89 17.10 -2.00
N SER A 12 5.64 18.21 -1.93
CA SER A 12 6.42 18.74 -3.04
C SER A 12 7.64 17.89 -3.42
N GLU A 13 8.13 17.07 -2.48
CA GLU A 13 9.27 16.18 -2.68
C GLU A 13 8.85 14.75 -3.07
N SER A 14 7.57 14.41 -2.92
CA SER A 14 7.04 13.13 -3.39
C SER A 14 6.95 13.16 -4.92
N PRO A 15 7.66 12.28 -5.64
CA PRO A 15 7.66 12.29 -7.09
C PRO A 15 6.27 12.01 -7.67
N THR A 16 5.92 12.77 -8.70
CA THR A 16 4.66 12.62 -9.43
C THR A 16 4.90 12.57 -10.92
N VAL A 17 4.03 11.86 -11.63
CA VAL A 17 3.99 11.83 -13.10
C VAL A 17 2.54 11.80 -13.58
N GLU A 18 2.27 12.44 -14.72
CA GLU A 18 0.99 12.34 -15.41
C GLU A 18 1.23 11.97 -16.86
N GLN A 19 0.64 10.87 -17.31
CA GLN A 19 0.72 10.39 -18.68
C GLN A 19 -0.54 9.59 -19.02
N ASP A 20 -1.04 9.76 -20.26
CA ASP A 20 -2.18 8.99 -20.81
C ASP A 20 -3.44 8.97 -19.94
N GLY A 21 -3.71 10.10 -19.26
CA GLY A 21 -4.86 10.23 -18.37
C GLY A 21 -4.69 9.61 -16.99
N VAL A 22 -3.50 9.15 -16.65
CA VAL A 22 -3.15 8.61 -15.35
C VAL A 22 -2.18 9.55 -14.65
N TRP A 23 -2.57 10.05 -13.48
CA TRP A 23 -1.69 10.78 -12.57
C TRP A 23 -1.30 9.88 -11.41
N VAL A 24 -0.02 9.87 -11.09
CA VAL A 24 0.55 9.03 -10.03
C VAL A 24 1.41 9.86 -9.10
N ARG A 25 1.32 9.61 -7.80
CA ARG A 25 2.29 9.99 -6.79
C ARG A 25 2.90 8.74 -6.17
N VAL A 26 4.22 8.60 -6.26
CA VAL A 26 4.94 7.48 -5.66
C VAL A 26 5.40 7.87 -4.25
N ILE A 27 4.74 7.32 -3.24
CA ILE A 27 5.07 7.55 -1.83
C ILE A 27 6.19 6.59 -1.42
N ALA A 28 6.11 5.31 -1.81
CA ALA A 28 7.17 4.33 -1.66
C ALA A 28 7.17 3.37 -2.85
N GLY A 29 8.34 2.88 -3.25
CA GLY A 29 8.53 2.02 -4.42
C GLY A 29 8.65 2.79 -5.73
N GLU A 30 8.16 2.23 -6.81
CA GLU A 30 8.25 2.80 -8.16
C GLU A 30 6.96 2.63 -8.97
N CYS A 31 6.69 3.56 -9.87
CA CYS A 31 5.58 3.51 -10.84
C CYS A 31 5.88 4.40 -12.03
N MET A 32 5.49 3.97 -13.23
CA MET A 32 5.62 4.77 -14.47
C MET A 32 7.03 5.38 -14.66
N GLY A 33 8.08 4.66 -14.29
CA GLY A 33 9.47 5.10 -14.46
C GLY A 33 9.98 6.10 -13.43
N ILE A 34 9.20 6.43 -12.39
CA ILE A 34 9.65 7.26 -11.28
C ILE A 34 9.71 6.44 -9.99
N THR A 35 10.69 6.75 -9.14
CA THR A 35 10.97 6.05 -7.88
C THR A 35 10.88 7.02 -6.70
N SER A 36 10.34 6.57 -5.59
CA SER A 36 10.27 7.34 -4.35
C SER A 36 11.66 7.63 -3.78
N SER A 37 11.80 8.78 -3.13
CA SER A 37 12.97 9.14 -2.32
C SER A 37 12.93 8.59 -0.89
N ILE A 38 11.81 7.97 -0.48
CA ILE A 38 11.67 7.42 0.88
C ILE A 38 12.52 6.16 1.03
N ASP A 39 13.40 6.17 2.02
CA ASP A 39 14.18 5.00 2.41
C ASP A 39 13.33 4.10 3.34
N THR A 40 12.75 3.05 2.80
CA THR A 40 12.04 2.00 3.56
C THR A 40 12.97 0.86 3.93
N LYS A 41 12.84 0.28 5.13
CA LYS A 41 13.69 -0.83 5.60
C LYS A 41 13.33 -2.18 4.98
N ILE A 42 12.12 -2.29 4.50
CA ILE A 42 11.61 -3.43 3.74
C ILE A 42 11.08 -2.92 2.41
N PRO A 43 11.08 -3.73 1.34
CA PRO A 43 10.52 -3.31 0.06
C PRO A 43 9.01 -3.08 0.20
N ILE A 44 8.59 -1.82 0.14
CA ILE A 44 7.17 -1.42 0.20
C ILE A 44 6.81 -0.68 -1.07
N THR A 45 5.66 -0.97 -1.62
CA THR A 45 5.00 -0.17 -2.64
C THR A 45 3.83 0.57 -2.01
N LEU A 46 3.81 1.90 -2.15
CA LEU A 46 2.68 2.75 -1.78
C LEU A 46 2.53 3.84 -2.82
N ILE A 47 1.47 3.74 -3.61
CA ILE A 47 1.23 4.58 -4.77
C ILE A 47 -0.18 5.16 -4.69
N HIS A 48 -0.29 6.48 -4.81
CA HIS A 48 -1.56 7.17 -4.99
C HIS A 48 -1.79 7.42 -6.47
N VAL A 49 -2.93 6.97 -6.98
CA VAL A 49 -3.29 7.03 -8.39
C VAL A 49 -4.60 7.79 -8.59
N LYS A 50 -4.63 8.67 -9.59
CA LYS A 50 -5.84 9.27 -10.14
C LYS A 50 -5.93 8.94 -11.62
N MET A 51 -7.05 8.40 -12.04
CA MET A 51 -7.33 8.03 -13.42
C MET A 51 -8.45 8.87 -13.99
N LYS A 52 -8.23 9.41 -15.18
CA LYS A 52 -9.31 10.01 -16.00
C LYS A 52 -10.20 8.91 -16.58
N PRO A 53 -11.41 9.24 -17.04
CA PRO A 53 -12.22 8.29 -17.79
C PRO A 53 -11.44 7.67 -18.97
N GLU A 54 -11.74 6.41 -19.30
CA GLU A 54 -11.17 5.63 -20.40
C GLU A 54 -9.64 5.46 -20.33
N SER A 55 -9.04 5.54 -19.13
CA SER A 55 -7.59 5.38 -18.96
C SER A 55 -7.21 4.00 -18.44
N ARG A 56 -5.90 3.67 -18.62
CA ARG A 56 -5.32 2.37 -18.27
C ARG A 56 -3.96 2.55 -17.61
N LEU A 57 -3.75 1.84 -16.52
CA LEU A 57 -2.48 1.76 -15.80
C LEU A 57 -1.97 0.31 -15.82
N VAL A 58 -0.68 0.14 -16.10
CA VAL A 58 0.04 -1.11 -15.88
C VAL A 58 1.06 -0.87 -14.78
N GLN A 59 0.95 -1.61 -13.68
CA GLN A 59 1.87 -1.55 -12.55
C GLN A 59 2.58 -2.88 -12.39
N GLN A 60 3.91 -2.85 -12.38
CA GLN A 60 4.73 -4.00 -12.04
C GLN A 60 4.83 -4.12 -10.51
N LEU A 61 4.67 -5.32 -10.00
CA LEU A 61 4.89 -5.66 -8.59
C LEU A 61 5.90 -6.82 -8.53
N GLN A 62 6.67 -6.86 -7.45
CA GLN A 62 7.51 -8.02 -7.19
C GLN A 62 6.62 -9.21 -6.79
N ALA A 63 6.92 -10.40 -7.30
CA ALA A 63 6.06 -11.59 -7.18
C ALA A 63 5.86 -12.06 -5.72
N ASP A 64 6.80 -11.74 -4.83
CA ASP A 64 6.79 -12.11 -3.42
C ASP A 64 6.07 -11.11 -2.50
N LEU A 65 5.55 -10.02 -3.07
CA LEU A 65 4.81 -9.02 -2.30
C LEU A 65 3.31 -9.35 -2.23
N ASN A 66 2.74 -9.24 -1.04
CA ASN A 66 1.30 -9.20 -0.88
C ASN A 66 0.80 -7.81 -1.24
N GLY A 67 -0.11 -7.75 -2.22
CA GLY A 67 -0.66 -6.51 -2.74
C GLY A 67 -2.12 -6.29 -2.36
N MET A 68 -2.52 -5.02 -2.27
CA MET A 68 -3.91 -4.60 -2.14
C MET A 68 -4.16 -3.28 -2.85
N ILE A 69 -5.41 -3.06 -3.26
CA ILE A 69 -5.88 -1.79 -3.83
C ILE A 69 -7.07 -1.33 -3.01
N TYR A 70 -7.05 -0.07 -2.56
CA TYR A 70 -8.17 0.58 -1.92
C TYR A 70 -8.67 1.74 -2.78
N VAL A 71 -9.94 1.67 -3.22
CA VAL A 71 -10.60 2.69 -4.04
C VAL A 71 -11.37 3.64 -3.12
N PHE A 72 -11.16 4.94 -3.28
CA PHE A 72 -11.84 5.99 -2.51
C PHE A 72 -12.41 7.11 -3.41
N GLY A 73 -12.59 6.81 -4.69
CA GLY A 73 -13.26 7.66 -5.67
C GLY A 73 -13.46 6.92 -6.98
N GLY A 74 -14.68 6.91 -7.50
CA GLY A 74 -15.02 6.24 -8.76
C GLY A 74 -14.92 4.71 -8.71
N GLY A 75 -14.43 4.11 -9.78
CA GLY A 75 -14.33 2.65 -9.88
C GLY A 75 -13.28 2.20 -10.87
N ILE A 76 -12.72 1.01 -10.61
CA ILE A 76 -11.72 0.37 -11.45
C ILE A 76 -12.11 -1.06 -11.81
N ASN A 77 -11.59 -1.54 -12.93
CA ASN A 77 -11.61 -2.94 -13.34
C ASN A 77 -10.19 -3.46 -13.43
N LEU A 78 -9.94 -4.65 -12.91
CA LEU A 78 -8.68 -5.35 -13.08
C LEU A 78 -8.77 -6.23 -14.33
N GLU A 79 -7.86 -6.04 -15.28
CA GLU A 79 -7.73 -6.87 -16.45
C GLU A 79 -6.76 -8.03 -16.21
N ASN A 80 -6.94 -9.07 -17.00
CA ASN A 80 -6.22 -10.33 -16.92
C ASN A 80 -6.44 -11.09 -15.61
N GLU A 81 -5.92 -12.28 -15.55
CA GLU A 81 -6.05 -13.23 -14.44
C GLU A 81 -5.40 -12.76 -13.13
N THR A 82 -5.31 -11.43 -12.90
CA THR A 82 -4.96 -10.87 -11.59
C THR A 82 -5.96 -11.43 -10.60
N ARG A 83 -5.58 -12.51 -9.95
CA ARG A 83 -6.47 -13.28 -9.10
C ARG A 83 -6.67 -12.52 -7.82
N VAL A 84 -7.82 -11.90 -7.67
CA VAL A 84 -8.23 -11.35 -6.38
C VAL A 84 -8.41 -12.53 -5.42
N LYS A 85 -7.56 -12.66 -4.41
CA LYS A 85 -7.76 -13.65 -3.35
C LYS A 85 -9.09 -13.34 -2.66
N LYS A 86 -9.97 -14.32 -2.56
CA LYS A 86 -11.15 -14.23 -1.72
C LYS A 86 -10.70 -14.15 -0.27
N SER A 87 -10.63 -12.97 0.29
CA SER A 87 -10.41 -12.82 1.72
C SER A 87 -11.74 -13.04 2.46
N PRO A 88 -11.76 -13.85 3.53
CA PRO A 88 -12.93 -13.96 4.39
C PRO A 88 -13.28 -12.64 5.11
N ILE A 89 -12.41 -11.62 5.05
CA ILE A 89 -12.59 -10.30 5.67
C ILE A 89 -13.08 -9.27 4.65
N ALA A 90 -13.07 -9.57 3.35
CA ALA A 90 -13.64 -8.68 2.34
C ALA A 90 -15.17 -8.72 2.42
N PHE A 91 -15.75 -7.76 3.10
CA PHE A 91 -17.18 -7.52 3.05
C PHE A 91 -17.61 -7.31 1.58
N GLY A 92 -18.31 -8.28 1.01
CA GLY A 92 -19.11 -8.05 -0.19
C GLY A 92 -18.54 -8.48 -1.53
N ILE A 93 -17.51 -9.33 -1.63
CA ILE A 93 -16.98 -9.72 -2.95
C ILE A 93 -17.39 -11.15 -3.33
N GLY A 94 -18.54 -11.25 -4.00
CA GLY A 94 -18.69 -12.18 -5.11
C GLY A 94 -17.78 -11.69 -6.25
N ALA A 95 -17.40 -12.54 -7.21
CA ALA A 95 -16.54 -12.20 -8.36
C ALA A 95 -17.12 -11.03 -9.20
N LYS A 96 -17.09 -9.81 -8.67
CA LYS A 96 -17.34 -8.59 -9.41
C LYS A 96 -16.06 -8.27 -10.18
N GLN A 97 -16.20 -8.02 -11.47
CA GLN A 97 -15.09 -7.57 -12.32
C GLN A 97 -14.61 -6.15 -11.97
N GLY A 98 -15.32 -5.41 -11.11
CA GLY A 98 -15.00 -4.03 -10.74
C GLY A 98 -14.92 -3.82 -9.23
N ILE A 99 -14.04 -2.91 -8.81
CA ILE A 99 -13.85 -2.43 -7.45
C ILE A 99 -14.31 -0.98 -7.42
N GLN A 100 -15.22 -0.67 -6.51
CA GLN A 100 -15.89 0.63 -6.42
C GLN A 100 -15.39 1.45 -5.23
N ASP A 101 -15.81 2.70 -5.16
CA ASP A 101 -15.57 3.59 -4.04
C ASP A 101 -15.88 2.92 -2.69
N GLY A 102 -14.93 3.03 -1.73
CA GLY A 102 -14.98 2.39 -0.42
C GLY A 102 -14.62 0.90 -0.40
N GLU A 103 -14.30 0.28 -1.54
CA GLU A 103 -13.95 -1.13 -1.62
C GLU A 103 -12.43 -1.36 -1.61
N LEU A 104 -12.01 -2.48 -1.02
CA LEU A 104 -10.63 -2.96 -0.97
C LEU A 104 -10.52 -4.31 -1.66
N ALA A 105 -9.57 -4.44 -2.58
CA ALA A 105 -9.20 -5.72 -3.20
C ALA A 105 -7.85 -6.21 -2.68
N LEU A 106 -7.78 -7.49 -2.31
CA LEU A 106 -6.52 -8.20 -2.07
C LEU A 106 -6.08 -8.86 -3.37
N LEU A 107 -4.85 -8.59 -3.76
CA LEU A 107 -4.26 -9.15 -4.96
C LEU A 107 -3.75 -10.59 -4.68
N SER A 108 -3.78 -11.44 -5.69
CA SER A 108 -3.10 -12.74 -5.65
C SER A 108 -1.66 -12.59 -6.13
N GLU A 109 -0.93 -13.70 -6.11
CA GLU A 109 0.41 -13.78 -6.68
C GLU A 109 0.40 -13.36 -8.16
N GLY A 110 1.41 -12.56 -8.54
CA GLY A 110 1.58 -12.06 -9.89
C GLY A 110 2.58 -10.90 -9.91
N GLU A 111 3.15 -10.66 -11.08
CA GLU A 111 4.19 -9.63 -11.28
C GLU A 111 3.63 -8.35 -11.92
N GLU A 112 2.38 -8.37 -12.35
CA GLU A 112 1.76 -7.25 -13.06
C GLU A 112 0.29 -7.08 -12.68
N ILE A 113 -0.11 -5.83 -12.51
CA ILE A 113 -1.51 -5.45 -12.36
C ILE A 113 -1.89 -4.55 -13.53
N VAL A 114 -2.97 -4.88 -14.21
CA VAL A 114 -3.55 -4.04 -15.26
C VAL A 114 -4.87 -3.48 -14.77
N ILE A 115 -4.92 -2.17 -14.62
CA ILE A 115 -6.06 -1.43 -14.06
C ILE A 115 -6.67 -0.56 -15.15
N LYS A 116 -7.99 -0.62 -15.31
CA LYS A 116 -8.75 0.28 -16.17
C LYS A 116 -9.82 1.02 -15.37
N SER A 117 -10.10 2.24 -15.76
CA SER A 117 -11.26 2.99 -15.28
C SER A 117 -12.06 3.55 -16.46
N GLN A 118 -13.37 3.30 -16.48
CA GLN A 118 -14.27 3.82 -17.51
C GLN A 118 -14.76 5.23 -17.18
N GLU A 119 -14.98 5.51 -15.90
CA GLU A 119 -15.59 6.78 -15.44
C GLU A 119 -14.60 7.68 -14.70
N GLY A 120 -13.36 7.20 -14.50
CA GLY A 120 -12.37 7.81 -13.65
C GLY A 120 -12.34 7.18 -12.27
N ALA A 121 -11.18 7.24 -11.61
CA ALA A 121 -11.00 6.65 -10.29
C ALA A 121 -9.88 7.34 -9.49
N GLU A 122 -9.97 7.22 -8.17
CA GLU A 122 -8.90 7.57 -7.24
C GLU A 122 -8.69 6.43 -6.24
N PHE A 123 -7.46 5.95 -6.10
CA PHE A 123 -7.14 4.78 -5.29
C PHE A 123 -5.69 4.74 -4.82
N LEU A 124 -5.42 3.88 -3.84
CA LEU A 124 -4.09 3.54 -3.38
C LEU A 124 -3.75 2.10 -3.76
N ILE A 125 -2.50 1.89 -4.19
CA ILE A 125 -1.89 0.57 -4.33
C ILE A 125 -0.92 0.39 -3.17
N PHE A 126 -1.06 -0.70 -2.44
CA PHE A 126 -0.15 -1.12 -1.38
C PHE A 126 0.45 -2.48 -1.73
N ALA A 127 1.74 -2.65 -1.52
CA ALA A 127 2.34 -3.98 -1.53
C ALA A 127 3.52 -4.04 -0.56
N GLY A 128 3.76 -5.21 -0.01
CA GLY A 128 4.89 -5.47 0.89
C GLY A 128 5.04 -6.96 1.18
N PRO A 129 6.23 -7.40 1.63
CA PRO A 129 6.47 -8.79 1.99
C PRO A 129 5.75 -9.17 3.27
N GLU A 130 5.48 -10.45 3.43
CA GLU A 130 5.12 -11.00 4.75
C GLU A 130 6.31 -10.89 5.69
N LEU A 131 6.11 -10.31 6.86
CA LEU A 131 7.19 -10.19 7.84
C LEU A 131 7.46 -11.50 8.58
N ASN A 132 6.43 -12.37 8.73
CA ASN A 132 6.51 -13.64 9.45
C ASN A 132 7.11 -13.52 10.85
N GLU A 133 6.84 -12.39 11.51
CA GLU A 133 7.29 -12.07 12.85
C GLU A 133 6.16 -12.19 13.86
N PRO A 134 6.44 -12.58 15.12
CA PRO A 134 5.45 -12.52 16.19
C PRO A 134 4.93 -11.09 16.38
N ILE A 135 3.66 -10.97 16.74
CA ILE A 135 3.02 -9.68 16.99
C ILE A 135 2.45 -9.68 18.42
N GLU A 136 3.06 -8.88 19.29
CA GLU A 136 2.53 -8.57 20.60
C GLU A 136 2.03 -7.12 20.61
N ARG A 137 0.84 -6.93 21.17
CA ARG A 137 0.20 -5.61 21.20
C ARG A 137 -0.32 -5.30 22.58
N TYR A 138 0.05 -4.14 23.12
CA TYR A 138 -0.53 -3.62 24.34
C TYR A 138 -0.55 -2.08 24.34
N GLY A 139 -1.74 -1.49 24.58
CA GLY A 139 -1.93 -0.05 24.48
C GLY A 139 -1.59 0.48 23.08
N PRO A 140 -0.78 1.55 23.01
CA PRO A 140 -0.34 2.12 21.72
C PRO A 140 0.83 1.38 21.07
N PHE A 141 1.45 0.42 21.77
CA PHE A 141 2.67 -0.25 21.31
C PHE A 141 2.37 -1.56 20.63
N VAL A 142 3.12 -1.84 19.56
CA VAL A 142 3.18 -3.12 18.84
C VAL A 142 4.65 -3.51 18.74
N MET A 143 4.99 -4.69 19.24
CA MET A 143 6.35 -5.23 19.28
C MET A 143 6.33 -6.71 18.87
N ASN A 144 7.50 -7.37 18.88
CA ASN A 144 7.58 -8.80 18.61
C ASN A 144 7.42 -9.65 19.88
N THR A 145 7.77 -9.11 21.05
CA THR A 145 7.71 -9.84 22.35
C THR A 145 7.05 -9.01 23.45
N LYS A 146 6.63 -9.67 24.53
CA LYS A 146 6.06 -9.02 25.72
C LYS A 146 7.11 -8.21 26.47
N GLU A 147 8.34 -8.69 26.46
CA GLU A 147 9.48 -8.01 27.09
C GLU A 147 9.73 -6.66 26.41
N GLU A 148 9.67 -6.61 25.08
CA GLU A 148 9.79 -5.38 24.31
C GLU A 148 8.63 -4.41 24.56
N ILE A 149 7.40 -4.92 24.77
CA ILE A 149 6.26 -4.09 25.19
C ILE A 149 6.54 -3.45 26.56
N HIS A 150 7.03 -4.23 27.53
CA HIS A 150 7.36 -3.68 28.86
C HIS A 150 8.46 -2.63 28.77
N GLN A 151 9.49 -2.87 27.95
CA GLN A 151 10.55 -1.90 27.72
C GLN A 151 10.02 -0.61 27.11
N ALA A 152 9.18 -0.71 26.07
CA ALA A 152 8.56 0.44 25.43
C ALA A 152 7.75 1.31 26.41
N PHE A 153 7.00 0.69 27.33
CA PHE A 153 6.30 1.43 28.40
C PHE A 153 7.27 2.13 29.35
N SER A 154 8.33 1.44 29.75
CA SER A 154 9.35 2.02 30.63
C SER A 154 10.03 3.22 29.96
N ASP A 155 10.43 3.09 28.69
CA ASP A 155 11.06 4.15 27.93
C ASP A 155 10.14 5.34 27.73
N TYR A 156 8.86 5.08 27.44
CA TYR A 156 7.86 6.13 27.32
C TYR A 156 7.67 6.91 28.63
N GLN A 157 7.57 6.21 29.78
CA GLN A 157 7.42 6.84 31.08
C GLN A 157 8.66 7.64 31.49
N ASN A 158 9.84 7.19 31.09
CA ASN A 158 11.11 7.86 31.38
C ASN A 158 11.45 8.97 30.36
N GLY A 159 10.67 9.16 29.30
CA GLY A 159 10.93 10.14 28.24
C GLY A 159 12.10 9.77 27.33
N THR A 160 12.45 8.48 27.25
CA THR A 160 13.56 7.94 26.45
C THR A 160 13.09 7.10 25.25
N PHE A 161 11.80 7.07 24.98
CA PHE A 161 11.24 6.24 23.89
C PHE A 161 11.60 6.75 22.49
N VAL A 162 11.75 8.07 22.34
CA VAL A 162 12.20 8.73 21.11
C VAL A 162 13.31 9.70 21.49
N ASN A 163 14.50 9.51 20.95
CA ASN A 163 15.65 10.41 21.10
C ASN A 163 15.69 11.41 19.95
#